data_6c630d76c935128abe64223f10337607
#
_entry.id   6c630d76c935128abe64223f10337607
#
_cell.length_a   1.000
_cell.length_b   1.000
_cell.length_c   1.000
_cell.angle_alpha   90.00
_cell.angle_beta   90.00
_cell.angle_gamma   90.00
#
_symmetry.space_group_name_H-M   'P 1'
#
loop_
_entity.id
_entity.type
_entity.pdbx_description
1 polymer ?
#
loop_
_entity_poly.entity_id
_entity_poly.type
_entity_poly.pdbx_seq_one_letter_code
_entity_poly.pdbx_strand_id
1 'polypeptide(L)'
;MDDLRGNHYDLVDYENEFSRAFRDGTLVVTLSGSTYYCPFCRHSYTHTELLKHCSGIYTSAKDSNERAKHLALRNYIKQSLPFPRIHGYPSSRNNQEEKFVWPSVGIVANIPTRVENGRHVAQSGVKLKEEYLERGFEPLKVVPLWNYKGHSGMAMVEFRNDWSGFGNSKMFEKYYEGRGCGKRDYFKHSKVKRGENLYGWVARDDDYYERGNVGKYLQKIGCLKTLEERETEEKRLNLKFVSNLSDALQQKEDKLKKMKMKCSEINEALDRVMKQNDLMIKKHNEGIIVCIFVSQIFVSFLLRRD
;
A
#
# COMPACT_ATOMS: atom_id res chain seq x y z
N MET A 1 33.45 -14.62 -0.92
CA MET A 1 32.00 -14.51 -0.65
C MET A 1 31.64 -13.51 0.48
N ASP A 2 32.57 -12.64 0.84
CA ASP A 2 32.43 -11.72 2.00
C ASP A 2 32.06 -10.25 1.65
N ASP A 3 31.94 -9.91 0.38
CA ASP A 3 31.70 -8.52 -0.06
C ASP A 3 30.22 -8.09 -0.08
N LEU A 4 29.29 -9.04 0.06
CA LEU A 4 27.84 -8.73 0.03
C LEU A 4 27.24 -8.40 1.41
N ARG A 5 27.90 -8.73 2.49
CA ARG A 5 27.42 -8.43 3.87
C ARG A 5 27.74 -7.02 4.33
N GLY A 6 28.90 -6.47 3.96
CA GLY A 6 29.28 -5.09 4.30
C GLY A 6 28.35 -4.05 3.69
N ASN A 7 27.99 -4.20 2.42
CA ASN A 7 27.14 -3.25 1.70
C ASN A 7 25.67 -3.17 2.20
N HIS A 8 25.19 -4.19 2.89
CA HIS A 8 23.79 -4.17 3.38
C HIS A 8 23.67 -3.46 4.74
N TYR A 9 24.65 -3.61 5.61
CA TYR A 9 24.66 -2.92 6.92
C TYR A 9 24.82 -1.41 6.73
N ASP A 10 25.71 -0.97 5.87
CA ASP A 10 25.91 0.45 5.55
C ASP A 10 24.63 1.12 4.99
N LEU A 11 23.87 0.43 4.13
CA LEU A 11 22.66 0.97 3.53
C LEU A 11 21.56 1.24 4.57
N VAL A 12 21.37 0.31 5.52
CA VAL A 12 20.36 0.44 6.58
C VAL A 12 20.71 1.56 7.56
N ASP A 13 21.98 1.70 7.90
CA ASP A 13 22.44 2.74 8.81
C ASP A 13 22.28 4.14 8.18
N TYR A 14 22.65 4.32 6.92
CA TYR A 14 22.42 5.54 6.19
C TYR A 14 20.94 5.85 5.99
N GLU A 15 20.10 4.85 5.70
CA GLU A 15 18.64 5.05 5.60
C GLU A 15 18.06 5.55 6.91
N ASN A 16 18.45 4.96 8.04
CA ASN A 16 18.01 5.37 9.37
C ASN A 16 18.40 6.80 9.70
N GLU A 17 19.61 7.21 9.34
CA GLU A 17 20.10 8.58 9.52
C GLU A 17 19.25 9.58 8.73
N PHE A 18 19.06 9.36 7.42
CA PHE A 18 18.23 10.26 6.59
C PHE A 18 16.75 10.23 6.97
N SER A 19 16.22 9.08 7.38
CA SER A 19 14.85 8.96 7.89
C SER A 19 14.66 9.75 9.19
N ARG A 20 15.68 9.83 10.03
CA ARG A 20 15.69 10.68 11.24
C ARG A 20 15.73 12.13 10.86
N ALA A 21 16.61 12.54 9.93
CA ALA A 21 16.74 13.92 9.44
C ALA A 21 15.43 14.46 8.84
N PHE A 22 14.65 13.63 8.16
CA PHE A 22 13.31 14.00 7.69
C PHE A 22 12.30 14.16 8.84
N ARG A 23 12.38 13.32 9.88
CA ARG A 23 11.49 13.44 11.06
C ARG A 23 11.80 14.66 11.89
N ASP A 24 13.07 14.97 12.06
CA ASP A 24 13.55 16.09 12.86
C ASP A 24 13.45 17.44 12.12
N GLY A 25 13.04 17.41 10.84
CA GLY A 25 12.89 18.61 10.02
C GLY A 25 14.19 19.24 9.53
N THR A 26 15.34 18.58 9.70
CA THR A 26 16.64 19.02 9.15
C THR A 26 16.72 18.83 7.64
N LEU A 27 15.99 17.83 7.10
CA LEU A 27 15.75 17.66 5.69
C LEU A 27 14.28 17.93 5.38
N VAL A 28 14.03 18.83 4.44
CA VAL A 28 12.66 19.23 4.07
C VAL A 28 12.48 19.08 2.56
N VAL A 29 11.36 18.50 2.16
CA VAL A 29 10.91 18.50 0.76
C VAL A 29 10.17 19.80 0.51
N THR A 30 10.76 20.69 -0.29
CA THR A 30 10.15 21.98 -0.63
C THR A 30 9.09 21.81 -1.72
N LEU A 31 7.96 22.47 -1.52
CA LEU A 31 6.85 22.52 -2.47
C LEU A 31 6.81 23.91 -3.12
N SER A 32 6.80 23.98 -4.45
CA SER A 32 6.56 25.21 -5.19
C SER A 32 5.43 24.98 -6.22
N GLY A 33 4.29 25.62 -5.97
CA GLY A 33 3.09 25.37 -6.77
C GLY A 33 2.61 23.93 -6.64
N SER A 34 2.65 23.18 -7.74
CA SER A 34 2.26 21.76 -7.80
C SER A 34 3.45 20.77 -7.86
N THR A 35 4.69 21.30 -7.75
CA THR A 35 5.93 20.51 -7.89
C THR A 35 6.70 20.44 -6.59
N TYR A 36 7.31 19.28 -6.35
CA TYR A 36 8.18 19.00 -5.21
C TYR A 36 9.63 19.00 -5.65
N TYR A 37 10.52 19.58 -4.86
CA TYR A 37 11.94 19.52 -5.11
C TYR A 37 12.58 18.36 -4.34
N CYS A 38 13.32 17.52 -5.06
CA CYS A 38 14.15 16.52 -4.41
C CYS A 38 15.27 17.22 -3.64
N PRO A 39 15.41 17.05 -2.31
CA PRO A 39 16.41 17.74 -1.51
C PRO A 39 17.85 17.35 -1.88
N PHE A 40 18.04 16.21 -2.54
CA PHE A 40 19.35 15.69 -2.92
C PHE A 40 19.75 16.07 -4.34
N CYS A 41 18.82 15.99 -5.29
CA CYS A 41 19.07 16.23 -6.72
C CYS A 41 18.70 17.65 -7.16
N ARG A 42 17.98 18.42 -6.34
CA ARG A 42 17.50 19.78 -6.64
C ARG A 42 16.65 19.95 -7.91
N HIS A 43 16.12 18.84 -8.43
CA HIS A 43 15.17 18.85 -9.54
C HIS A 43 13.73 18.85 -9.02
N SER A 44 12.83 19.46 -9.80
CA SER A 44 11.41 19.54 -9.47
C SER A 44 10.63 18.42 -10.17
N TYR A 45 9.68 17.83 -9.45
CA TYR A 45 8.87 16.71 -9.90
C TYR A 45 7.43 16.88 -9.43
N THR A 46 6.48 16.34 -10.15
CA THR A 46 5.16 16.04 -9.58
C THR A 46 5.29 14.98 -8.48
N HIS A 47 4.31 14.80 -7.64
CA HIS A 47 4.33 13.79 -6.57
C HIS A 47 4.64 12.38 -7.08
N THR A 48 3.98 11.97 -8.16
CA THR A 48 4.17 10.65 -8.79
C THR A 48 5.53 10.49 -9.46
N GLU A 49 6.02 11.54 -10.09
CA GLU A 49 7.35 11.54 -10.71
C GLU A 49 8.45 11.53 -9.66
N LEU A 50 8.27 12.21 -8.52
CA LEU A 50 9.23 12.18 -7.41
C LEU A 50 9.33 10.76 -6.81
N LEU A 51 8.21 10.05 -6.66
CA LEU A 51 8.21 8.66 -6.23
C LEU A 51 8.92 7.73 -7.24
N LYS A 52 8.70 7.94 -8.54
CA LYS A 52 9.39 7.20 -9.62
C LYS A 52 10.88 7.50 -9.62
N HIS A 53 11.27 8.76 -9.49
CA HIS A 53 12.65 9.21 -9.38
C HIS A 53 13.37 8.55 -8.21
N CYS A 54 12.80 8.59 -7.01
CA CYS A 54 13.37 7.95 -5.82
C CYS A 54 13.52 6.43 -5.99
N SER A 55 12.52 5.78 -6.60
CA SER A 55 12.59 4.34 -6.87
C SER A 55 13.63 4.00 -7.91
N GLY A 56 13.77 4.81 -8.95
CA GLY A 56 14.76 4.64 -10.01
C GLY A 56 16.19 4.73 -9.48
N ILE A 57 16.50 5.76 -8.68
CA ILE A 57 17.85 5.92 -8.08
C ILE A 57 18.14 4.81 -7.09
N TYR A 58 17.18 4.43 -6.25
CA TYR A 58 17.36 3.31 -5.32
C TYR A 58 17.77 2.01 -6.04
N THR A 59 17.24 1.74 -7.23
CA THR A 59 17.54 0.53 -7.99
C THR A 59 18.79 0.64 -8.86
N SER A 60 19.13 1.81 -9.37
CA SER A 60 20.19 2.00 -10.39
C SER A 60 21.48 2.60 -9.86
N ALA A 61 21.48 3.32 -8.75
CA ALA A 61 22.68 3.97 -8.21
C ALA A 61 23.67 2.93 -7.66
N LYS A 62 24.94 3.11 -7.95
CA LYS A 62 26.04 2.27 -7.45
C LYS A 62 26.42 2.62 -6.01
N ASP A 63 26.27 3.87 -5.62
CA ASP A 63 26.62 4.38 -4.30
C ASP A 63 25.52 4.04 -3.29
N SER A 64 25.87 3.36 -2.21
CA SER A 64 24.98 2.98 -1.11
C SER A 64 24.37 4.18 -0.40
N ASN A 65 25.10 5.29 -0.28
CA ASN A 65 24.64 6.51 0.34
C ASN A 65 23.53 7.19 -0.52
N GLU A 66 23.73 7.28 -1.84
CA GLU A 66 22.71 7.80 -2.76
C GLU A 66 21.44 6.93 -2.78
N ARG A 67 21.60 5.60 -2.69
CA ARG A 67 20.48 4.67 -2.56
C ARG A 67 19.71 4.90 -1.25
N ALA A 68 20.43 5.04 -0.14
CA ALA A 68 19.83 5.27 1.19
C ALA A 68 19.07 6.60 1.26
N LYS A 69 19.63 7.68 0.75
CA LYS A 69 18.98 9.01 0.64
C LYS A 69 17.63 8.94 -0.06
N HIS A 70 17.61 8.30 -1.24
CA HIS A 70 16.39 8.23 -2.04
C HIS A 70 15.40 7.19 -1.51
N LEU A 71 15.85 6.16 -0.81
CA LEU A 71 14.98 5.22 -0.09
C LEU A 71 14.29 5.91 1.10
N ALA A 72 15.05 6.64 1.92
CA ALA A 72 14.51 7.43 3.03
C ALA A 72 13.51 8.49 2.55
N LEU A 73 13.85 9.21 1.48
CA LEU A 73 12.94 10.18 0.85
C LEU A 73 11.66 9.51 0.33
N ARG A 74 11.77 8.36 -0.35
CA ARG A 74 10.61 7.60 -0.83
C ARG A 74 9.70 7.17 0.31
N ASN A 75 10.26 6.69 1.41
CA ASN A 75 9.51 6.26 2.59
C ASN A 75 8.85 7.48 3.28
N TYR A 76 9.56 8.60 3.38
CA TYR A 76 9.02 9.85 3.89
C TYR A 76 7.85 10.38 3.05
N ILE A 77 7.97 10.38 1.71
CA ILE A 77 6.89 10.79 0.80
C ILE A 77 5.65 9.93 1.01
N LYS A 78 5.82 8.61 1.13
CA LYS A 78 4.69 7.68 1.34
C LYS A 78 3.99 7.86 2.69
N GLN A 79 4.74 8.25 3.72
CA GLN A 79 4.23 8.33 5.10
C GLN A 79 3.77 9.73 5.50
N SER A 80 4.47 10.76 5.05
CA SER A 80 4.36 12.11 5.61
C SER A 80 3.99 13.20 4.61
N LEU A 81 4.20 12.97 3.31
CA LEU A 81 3.70 13.89 2.30
C LEU A 81 2.35 13.39 1.80
N PRO A 82 1.26 13.95 2.31
CA PRO A 82 -0.02 13.73 1.66
C PRO A 82 0.12 14.17 0.20
N PHE A 83 -0.56 13.46 -0.71
CA PHE A 83 -0.80 13.96 -2.06
C PHE A 83 -1.00 15.47 -2.00
N PRO A 84 -0.43 16.26 -2.94
CA PRO A 84 -0.52 17.70 -2.85
C PRO A 84 -1.97 18.05 -2.51
N ARG A 85 -2.18 18.63 -1.33
CA ARG A 85 -3.37 19.43 -1.13
C ARG A 85 -3.27 20.45 -2.23
N ILE A 86 -4.08 20.28 -3.27
CA ILE A 86 -4.13 21.22 -4.38
C ILE A 86 -4.44 22.56 -3.73
N HIS A 87 -3.40 23.34 -3.45
CA HIS A 87 -3.52 24.70 -2.97
C HIS A 87 -4.13 25.49 -4.10
N GLY A 88 -5.43 25.68 -4.02
CA GLY A 88 -6.23 26.36 -5.02
C GLY A 88 -7.71 26.37 -4.71
N TYR A 89 -8.14 25.74 -3.60
CA TYR A 89 -9.40 26.12 -2.99
C TYR A 89 -9.12 27.26 -2.02
N PRO A 90 -9.80 28.42 -2.14
CA PRO A 90 -9.86 29.34 -1.02
C PRO A 90 -10.41 28.48 0.14
N SER A 91 -9.67 28.42 1.23
CA SER A 91 -10.18 27.88 2.48
C SER A 91 -11.30 28.81 2.95
N SER A 92 -12.47 28.65 2.36
CA SER A 92 -13.67 29.13 3.01
C SER A 92 -13.77 28.33 4.31
N ARG A 93 -13.91 29.03 5.42
CA ARG A 93 -13.99 28.48 6.78
C ARG A 93 -15.04 27.37 6.98
N ASN A 94 -15.72 26.93 5.92
CA ASN A 94 -16.82 25.96 5.92
C ASN A 94 -16.43 24.56 5.38
N ASN A 95 -15.17 24.28 4.99
CA ASN A 95 -14.79 22.97 4.47
C ASN A 95 -14.75 21.83 5.52
N GLN A 96 -14.83 22.17 6.81
CA GLN A 96 -14.89 21.16 7.88
C GLN A 96 -16.27 20.50 7.99
N GLU A 97 -17.32 21.13 7.46
CA GLU A 97 -18.71 20.64 7.50
C GLU A 97 -19.14 19.93 6.20
N GLU A 98 -18.38 20.04 5.10
CA GLU A 98 -18.74 19.43 3.82
C GLU A 98 -18.66 17.91 3.89
N LYS A 99 -19.79 17.24 3.63
CA LYS A 99 -19.89 15.77 3.65
C LYS A 99 -19.81 15.19 2.25
N PHE A 100 -18.98 14.19 2.11
CA PHE A 100 -18.81 13.41 0.89
C PHE A 100 -19.33 11.99 1.08
N VAL A 101 -19.75 11.38 -0.01
CA VAL A 101 -20.09 9.94 -0.01
C VAL A 101 -18.79 9.15 -0.01
N TRP A 102 -18.67 8.17 0.87
CA TRP A 102 -17.53 7.25 0.96
C TRP A 102 -17.99 5.80 0.78
N PRO A 103 -17.37 5.04 -0.17
CA PRO A 103 -16.31 5.42 -1.15
C PRO A 103 -16.71 6.61 -2.01
N SER A 104 -15.70 7.37 -2.51
CA SER A 104 -15.97 8.55 -3.31
C SER A 104 -16.62 8.19 -4.64
N VAL A 105 -17.67 8.91 -5.00
CA VAL A 105 -18.48 8.67 -6.20
C VAL A 105 -18.64 9.96 -6.99
N GLY A 106 -18.31 9.87 -8.27
CA GLY A 106 -18.66 10.89 -9.26
C GLY A 106 -20.03 10.63 -9.86
N ILE A 107 -20.76 11.69 -10.17
CA ILE A 107 -22.01 11.67 -10.90
C ILE A 107 -21.75 12.23 -12.28
N VAL A 108 -22.17 11.52 -13.32
CA VAL A 108 -22.17 12.00 -14.71
C VAL A 108 -23.61 12.17 -15.16
N ALA A 109 -23.93 13.31 -15.71
CA ALA A 109 -25.27 13.65 -16.18
C ALA A 109 -25.27 14.14 -17.62
N ASN A 110 -26.44 14.13 -18.22
CA ASN A 110 -26.69 14.50 -19.62
C ASN A 110 -25.98 13.58 -20.63
N ILE A 111 -25.87 12.29 -20.29
CA ILE A 111 -25.34 11.28 -21.25
C ILE A 111 -26.35 11.20 -22.41
N PRO A 112 -25.89 11.37 -23.67
CA PRO A 112 -26.74 11.27 -24.84
C PRO A 112 -27.48 9.94 -24.89
N THR A 113 -28.80 9.99 -25.05
CA THR A 113 -29.65 8.81 -25.18
C THR A 113 -30.37 8.82 -26.51
N ARG A 114 -30.49 7.65 -27.14
CA ARG A 114 -31.32 7.41 -28.30
C ARG A 114 -32.49 6.49 -27.97
N VAL A 115 -33.56 6.55 -28.70
CA VAL A 115 -34.71 5.65 -28.49
C VAL A 115 -34.59 4.45 -29.43
N GLU A 116 -34.50 3.26 -28.87
CA GLU A 116 -34.51 1.99 -29.60
C GLU A 116 -35.61 1.09 -29.02
N ASN A 117 -36.50 0.62 -29.86
CA ASN A 117 -37.62 -0.25 -29.42
C ASN A 117 -38.45 0.33 -28.27
N GLY A 118 -38.68 1.64 -28.26
CA GLY A 118 -39.44 2.35 -27.23
C GLY A 118 -38.71 2.57 -25.91
N ARG A 119 -37.43 2.23 -25.84
CA ARG A 119 -36.57 2.44 -24.65
C ARG A 119 -35.39 3.35 -24.91
N HIS A 120 -35.02 4.13 -23.92
CA HIS A 120 -33.81 4.94 -23.99
C HIS A 120 -32.57 4.05 -23.83
N VAL A 121 -31.64 4.13 -24.79
CA VAL A 121 -30.35 3.44 -24.80
C VAL A 121 -29.26 4.50 -24.85
N ALA A 122 -28.17 4.27 -24.16
CA ALA A 122 -26.98 5.12 -24.17
C ALA A 122 -25.70 4.26 -24.15
N GLN A 123 -24.59 4.93 -24.11
CA GLN A 123 -23.26 4.31 -23.99
C GLN A 123 -23.18 3.42 -22.73
N SER A 124 -22.52 2.28 -22.86
CA SER A 124 -22.32 1.35 -21.76
C SER A 124 -21.36 1.89 -20.70
N GLY A 125 -21.51 1.43 -19.46
CA GLY A 125 -20.59 1.82 -18.38
C GLY A 125 -19.13 1.41 -18.64
N VAL A 126 -18.90 0.31 -19.36
CA VAL A 126 -17.56 -0.13 -19.77
C VAL A 126 -16.91 0.88 -20.68
N LYS A 127 -17.61 1.30 -21.73
CA LYS A 127 -17.10 2.27 -22.68
C LYS A 127 -16.85 3.64 -22.04
N LEU A 128 -17.75 4.10 -21.16
CA LEU A 128 -17.54 5.32 -20.36
C LEU A 128 -16.31 5.20 -19.46
N LYS A 129 -16.08 4.03 -18.87
CA LYS A 129 -14.89 3.78 -18.04
C LYS A 129 -13.61 3.88 -18.87
N GLU A 130 -13.57 3.29 -20.06
CA GLU A 130 -12.41 3.36 -20.97
C GLU A 130 -12.09 4.81 -21.33
N GLU A 131 -13.09 5.60 -21.70
CA GLU A 131 -12.91 7.03 -22.00
C GLU A 131 -12.38 7.82 -20.79
N TYR A 132 -12.77 7.47 -19.57
CA TYR A 132 -12.24 8.11 -18.37
C TYR A 132 -10.80 7.70 -18.09
N LEU A 133 -10.42 6.45 -18.34
CA LEU A 133 -9.03 5.98 -18.23
C LEU A 133 -8.13 6.70 -19.24
N GLU A 134 -8.57 6.88 -20.49
CA GLU A 134 -7.83 7.64 -21.51
C GLU A 134 -7.63 9.11 -21.11
N ARG A 135 -8.57 9.69 -20.38
CA ARG A 135 -8.47 11.06 -19.83
C ARG A 135 -7.61 11.18 -18.57
N GLY A 136 -7.06 10.07 -18.08
CA GLY A 136 -6.20 10.03 -16.91
C GLY A 136 -6.93 9.92 -15.56
N PHE A 137 -8.22 9.61 -15.58
CA PHE A 137 -8.94 9.23 -14.37
C PHE A 137 -8.83 7.73 -14.14
N GLU A 138 -8.92 7.31 -12.89
CA GLU A 138 -8.84 5.88 -12.51
C GLU A 138 -10.14 5.44 -11.82
N PRO A 139 -11.27 5.38 -12.53
CA PRO A 139 -12.52 4.88 -11.96
C PRO A 139 -12.42 3.38 -11.71
N LEU A 140 -12.89 2.94 -10.55
CA LEU A 140 -13.02 1.53 -10.25
C LEU A 140 -14.11 0.91 -11.14
N LYS A 141 -15.25 1.61 -11.24
CA LYS A 141 -16.42 1.16 -11.99
C LYS A 141 -17.25 2.35 -12.45
N VAL A 142 -17.89 2.22 -13.59
CA VAL A 142 -18.91 3.18 -14.07
C VAL A 142 -20.23 2.46 -14.27
N VAL A 143 -21.25 2.90 -13.55
CA VAL A 143 -22.58 2.26 -13.49
C VAL A 143 -23.64 3.18 -14.07
N PRO A 144 -24.17 2.91 -15.24
CA PRO A 144 -25.31 3.63 -15.80
C PRO A 144 -26.54 3.46 -14.91
N LEU A 145 -27.30 4.55 -14.72
CA LEU A 145 -28.55 4.50 -14.00
C LEU A 145 -29.74 4.29 -14.96
N TRP A 146 -30.64 3.44 -14.55
CA TRP A 146 -31.80 3.04 -15.33
C TRP A 146 -33.10 3.49 -14.67
N ASN A 147 -34.09 3.79 -15.45
CA ASN A 147 -35.45 4.05 -15.02
C ASN A 147 -36.46 3.23 -15.86
N TYR A 148 -37.75 3.43 -15.65
CA TYR A 148 -38.80 2.69 -16.35
C TYR A 148 -38.80 2.92 -17.89
N LYS A 149 -38.22 4.02 -18.35
CA LYS A 149 -38.06 4.34 -19.79
C LYS A 149 -36.74 3.82 -20.39
N GLY A 150 -35.87 3.22 -19.60
CA GLY A 150 -34.53 2.77 -20.02
C GLY A 150 -33.41 3.57 -19.36
N HIS A 151 -32.34 3.88 -20.10
CA HIS A 151 -31.20 4.63 -19.58
C HIS A 151 -31.62 6.04 -19.15
N SER A 152 -31.27 6.45 -17.91
CA SER A 152 -31.72 7.73 -17.35
C SER A 152 -30.98 8.96 -17.89
N GLY A 153 -29.91 8.78 -18.66
CA GLY A 153 -28.99 9.85 -19.03
C GLY A 153 -27.98 10.19 -17.96
N MET A 154 -27.88 9.36 -16.90
CA MET A 154 -26.93 9.53 -15.80
C MET A 154 -26.13 8.24 -15.55
N ALA A 155 -24.92 8.38 -15.03
CA ALA A 155 -24.07 7.27 -14.58
C ALA A 155 -23.33 7.66 -13.29
N MET A 156 -23.03 6.64 -12.49
CA MET A 156 -22.24 6.77 -11.28
C MET A 156 -20.82 6.29 -11.57
N VAL A 157 -19.83 7.05 -11.16
CA VAL A 157 -18.40 6.76 -11.32
C VAL A 157 -17.84 6.45 -9.94
N GLU A 158 -17.65 5.18 -9.65
CA GLU A 158 -17.09 4.74 -8.37
C GLU A 158 -15.56 4.86 -8.40
N PHE A 159 -14.99 5.44 -7.37
CA PHE A 159 -13.55 5.51 -7.15
C PHE A 159 -13.12 4.57 -6.02
N ARG A 160 -11.80 4.36 -5.87
CA ARG A 160 -11.26 3.52 -4.80
C ARG A 160 -11.60 4.10 -3.42
N ASN A 161 -11.78 3.22 -2.44
CA ASN A 161 -12.10 3.61 -1.05
C ASN A 161 -10.83 3.99 -0.27
N ASP A 162 -10.00 4.85 -0.85
CA ASP A 162 -8.79 5.39 -0.26
C ASP A 162 -8.61 6.86 -0.64
N TRP A 163 -7.61 7.52 -0.08
CA TRP A 163 -7.30 8.92 -0.38
C TRP A 163 -6.89 9.14 -1.85
N SER A 164 -6.30 8.13 -2.48
CA SER A 164 -6.00 8.18 -3.91
C SER A 164 -7.26 8.24 -4.75
N GLY A 165 -8.26 7.38 -4.42
CA GLY A 165 -9.56 7.41 -5.07
C GLY A 165 -10.33 8.72 -4.82
N PHE A 166 -10.25 9.28 -3.61
CA PHE A 166 -10.80 10.61 -3.33
C PHE A 166 -10.10 11.70 -4.13
N GLY A 167 -8.77 11.69 -4.20
CA GLY A 167 -7.99 12.61 -5.03
C GLY A 167 -8.39 12.55 -6.51
N ASN A 168 -8.57 11.33 -7.03
CA ASN A 168 -9.04 11.09 -8.41
C ASN A 168 -10.46 11.64 -8.63
N SER A 169 -11.36 11.44 -7.68
CA SER A 169 -12.72 12.01 -7.76
C SER A 169 -12.72 13.53 -7.76
N LYS A 170 -11.82 14.16 -7.02
CA LYS A 170 -11.69 15.64 -7.00
C LYS A 170 -11.05 16.15 -8.31
N MET A 171 -10.13 15.40 -8.93
CA MET A 171 -9.61 15.72 -10.27
C MET A 171 -10.73 15.63 -11.32
N PHE A 172 -11.55 14.59 -11.24
CA PHE A 172 -12.72 14.42 -12.08
C PHE A 172 -13.68 15.61 -11.96
N GLU A 173 -14.02 16.04 -10.75
CA GLU A 173 -14.88 17.21 -10.51
C GLU A 173 -14.30 18.49 -11.13
N LYS A 174 -13.02 18.77 -10.87
CA LYS A 174 -12.31 19.93 -11.41
C LYS A 174 -12.25 19.94 -12.94
N TYR A 175 -12.11 18.80 -13.56
CA TYR A 175 -12.13 18.68 -15.02
C TYR A 175 -13.46 19.21 -15.62
N TYR A 176 -14.58 18.85 -15.01
CA TYR A 176 -15.88 19.31 -15.46
C TYR A 176 -16.15 20.77 -15.08
N GLU A 177 -15.77 21.18 -13.87
CA GLU A 177 -15.87 22.58 -13.44
C GLU A 177 -15.08 23.53 -14.33
N GLY A 178 -13.84 23.16 -14.68
CA GLY A 178 -12.98 23.97 -15.56
C GLY A 178 -13.52 24.13 -16.99
N ARG A 179 -14.48 23.27 -17.39
CA ARG A 179 -15.18 23.34 -18.68
C ARG A 179 -16.56 23.99 -18.60
N GLY A 180 -16.97 24.50 -17.42
CA GLY A 180 -18.31 25.01 -17.22
C GLY A 180 -19.38 23.90 -17.28
N CYS A 181 -19.01 22.67 -16.97
CA CYS A 181 -19.88 21.49 -16.96
C CYS A 181 -19.99 20.86 -15.58
N GLY A 182 -19.79 21.63 -14.51
CA GLY A 182 -19.96 21.19 -13.13
C GLY A 182 -21.42 21.10 -12.69
N LYS A 183 -21.65 20.74 -11.43
CA LYS A 183 -22.99 20.61 -10.83
C LYS A 183 -23.81 21.87 -10.96
N ARG A 184 -23.21 23.04 -10.66
CA ARG A 184 -23.90 24.34 -10.75
C ARG A 184 -24.37 24.63 -12.17
N ASP A 185 -23.53 24.34 -13.17
CA ASP A 185 -23.85 24.57 -14.58
C ASP A 185 -24.96 23.63 -15.04
N TYR A 186 -24.94 22.37 -14.58
CA TYR A 186 -26.00 21.41 -14.87
C TYR A 186 -27.37 21.90 -14.42
N PHE A 187 -27.48 22.41 -13.19
CA PHE A 187 -28.76 22.92 -12.66
C PHE A 187 -29.12 24.30 -13.20
N LYS A 188 -28.16 25.13 -13.59
CA LYS A 188 -28.39 26.45 -14.18
C LYS A 188 -28.95 26.37 -15.60
N HIS A 189 -28.53 25.37 -16.37
CA HIS A 189 -28.96 25.27 -17.78
C HIS A 189 -30.18 24.35 -17.93
N SER A 190 -31.16 24.81 -18.71
CA SER A 190 -32.26 23.95 -19.14
C SER A 190 -31.77 22.82 -20.05
N LYS A 191 -32.52 21.73 -20.16
CA LYS A 191 -32.15 20.56 -20.97
C LYS A 191 -31.77 20.96 -22.41
N VAL A 192 -32.46 21.90 -23.00
CA VAL A 192 -32.16 22.38 -24.36
C VAL A 192 -30.82 23.11 -24.43
N LYS A 193 -30.47 23.89 -23.42
CA LYS A 193 -29.22 24.65 -23.36
C LYS A 193 -28.00 23.80 -23.00
N ARG A 194 -28.18 22.60 -22.41
CA ARG A 194 -27.09 21.69 -22.08
C ARG A 194 -26.44 21.08 -23.34
N GLY A 195 -27.16 20.98 -24.45
CA GLY A 195 -26.68 20.36 -25.67
C GLY A 195 -26.24 18.91 -25.45
N GLU A 196 -25.16 18.51 -26.08
CA GLU A 196 -24.55 17.17 -25.93
C GLU A 196 -23.43 17.10 -24.90
N ASN A 197 -23.19 18.18 -24.14
CA ASN A 197 -22.12 18.20 -23.16
C ASN A 197 -22.42 17.29 -21.98
N LEU A 198 -21.42 16.50 -21.56
CA LEU A 198 -21.48 15.75 -20.31
C LEU A 198 -21.19 16.69 -19.12
N TYR A 199 -21.92 16.51 -18.05
CA TYR A 199 -21.74 17.22 -16.79
C TYR A 199 -21.27 16.25 -15.73
N GLY A 200 -20.34 16.67 -14.86
CA GLY A 200 -19.81 15.80 -13.83
C GLY A 200 -19.47 16.52 -12.54
N TRP A 201 -19.67 15.85 -11.40
CA TRP A 201 -19.33 16.34 -10.06
C TRP A 201 -19.16 15.18 -9.08
N VAL A 202 -18.58 15.44 -7.93
CA VAL A 202 -18.47 14.46 -6.82
C VAL A 202 -19.73 14.54 -5.97
N ALA A 203 -20.30 13.38 -5.64
CA ALA A 203 -21.50 13.25 -4.84
C ALA A 203 -21.31 13.79 -3.41
N ARG A 204 -22.26 14.59 -2.96
CA ARG A 204 -22.33 15.19 -1.63
C ARG A 204 -23.62 14.81 -0.93
N ASP A 205 -23.87 15.43 0.22
CA ASP A 205 -25.04 15.20 1.06
C ASP A 205 -26.37 15.49 0.34
N ASP A 206 -26.46 16.56 -0.45
CA ASP A 206 -27.65 16.88 -1.23
C ASP A 206 -27.98 15.83 -2.30
N ASP A 207 -26.96 15.24 -2.97
CA ASP A 207 -27.14 14.12 -3.88
C ASP A 207 -27.52 12.82 -3.15
N TYR A 208 -26.95 12.61 -1.96
CA TYR A 208 -27.19 11.42 -1.14
C TYR A 208 -28.64 11.35 -0.65
N TYR A 209 -29.22 12.49 -0.28
CA TYR A 209 -30.61 12.57 0.18
C TYR A 209 -31.62 12.79 -0.95
N GLU A 210 -31.19 12.85 -2.20
CA GLU A 210 -32.08 12.92 -3.34
C GLU A 210 -33.02 11.69 -3.37
N ARG A 211 -34.32 11.93 -3.62
CA ARG A 211 -35.32 10.85 -3.68
C ARG A 211 -35.28 10.01 -4.95
N GLY A 212 -34.41 10.36 -5.91
CA GLY A 212 -34.27 9.70 -7.20
C GLY A 212 -33.38 8.45 -7.18
N ASN A 213 -33.04 7.97 -8.38
CA ASN A 213 -32.18 6.81 -8.54
C ASN A 213 -30.73 7.08 -8.09
N VAL A 214 -30.29 8.33 -8.13
CA VAL A 214 -28.98 8.78 -7.66
C VAL A 214 -28.85 8.55 -6.16
N GLY A 215 -29.75 9.13 -5.36
CA GLY A 215 -29.71 8.99 -3.90
C GLY A 215 -29.86 7.54 -3.46
N LYS A 216 -30.79 6.77 -4.06
CA LYS A 216 -30.94 5.34 -3.77
C LYS A 216 -29.66 4.55 -4.04
N TYR A 217 -28.95 4.89 -5.10
CA TYR A 217 -27.68 4.25 -5.43
C TYR A 217 -26.60 4.61 -4.41
N LEU A 218 -26.45 5.90 -4.10
CA LEU A 218 -25.45 6.39 -3.14
C LEU A 218 -25.65 5.80 -1.75
N GLN A 219 -26.90 5.72 -1.27
CA GLN A 219 -27.26 5.12 0.02
C GLN A 219 -26.95 3.61 0.08
N LYS A 220 -26.99 2.93 -1.06
CA LYS A 220 -26.66 1.50 -1.14
C LYS A 220 -25.16 1.22 -1.06
N ILE A 221 -24.34 2.10 -1.64
CA ILE A 221 -22.91 1.84 -1.82
C ILE A 221 -22.02 2.50 -0.78
N GLY A 222 -22.52 3.53 -0.09
CA GLY A 222 -21.68 4.30 0.83
C GLY A 222 -22.44 5.01 1.93
N CYS A 223 -21.68 5.76 2.71
CA CYS A 223 -22.20 6.63 3.77
C CYS A 223 -21.58 8.03 3.65
N LEU A 224 -22.23 9.01 4.25
CA LEU A 224 -21.72 10.37 4.31
C LEU A 224 -20.68 10.49 5.43
N LYS A 225 -19.53 11.08 5.11
CA LYS A 225 -18.48 11.42 6.07
C LYS A 225 -17.85 12.76 5.72
N THR A 226 -17.43 13.48 6.73
CA THR A 226 -16.51 14.61 6.55
C THR A 226 -15.10 14.10 6.31
N LEU A 227 -14.20 14.96 5.84
CA LEU A 227 -12.79 14.60 5.67
C LEU A 227 -12.13 14.25 7.01
N GLU A 228 -12.48 14.99 8.07
CA GLU A 228 -11.96 14.78 9.42
C GLU A 228 -12.40 13.42 10.01
N GLU A 229 -13.69 13.09 9.87
CA GLU A 229 -14.21 11.77 10.28
C GLU A 229 -13.48 10.62 9.57
N ARG A 230 -13.24 10.77 8.28
CA ARG A 230 -12.52 9.75 7.49
C ARG A 230 -11.06 9.62 7.90
N GLU A 231 -10.38 10.72 8.12
CA GLU A 231 -8.99 10.74 8.60
C GLU A 231 -8.85 10.09 9.98
N THR A 232 -9.79 10.40 10.88
CA THR A 232 -9.82 9.84 12.23
C THR A 232 -10.07 8.33 12.20
N GLU A 233 -10.99 7.86 11.37
CA GLU A 233 -11.28 6.44 11.18
C GLU A 233 -10.05 5.70 10.65
N GLU A 234 -9.37 6.27 9.65
CA GLU A 234 -8.16 5.66 9.09
C GLU A 234 -7.02 5.58 10.11
N LYS A 235 -6.79 6.65 10.89
CA LYS A 235 -5.83 6.63 11.99
C LYS A 235 -6.14 5.51 12.99
N ARG A 236 -7.41 5.35 13.37
CA ARG A 236 -7.84 4.28 14.27
C ARG A 236 -7.60 2.88 13.68
N LEU A 237 -7.91 2.68 12.42
CA LEU A 237 -7.68 1.40 11.73
C LEU A 237 -6.19 1.08 11.63
N ASN A 238 -5.36 2.07 11.31
CA ASN A 238 -3.92 1.90 11.23
C ASN A 238 -3.30 1.55 12.60
N LEU A 239 -3.72 2.22 13.67
CA LEU A 239 -3.29 1.89 15.03
C LEU A 239 -3.66 0.45 15.42
N LYS A 240 -4.88 0.03 15.11
CA LYS A 240 -5.32 -1.35 15.35
C LYS A 240 -4.52 -2.37 14.54
N PHE A 241 -4.22 -2.05 13.29
CA PHE A 241 -3.39 -2.91 12.43
C PHE A 241 -1.96 -3.04 12.98
N VAL A 242 -1.34 -1.94 13.41
CA VAL A 242 -0.01 -1.94 14.01
C VAL A 242 0.01 -2.76 15.30
N SER A 243 -1.01 -2.62 16.17
CA SER A 243 -1.13 -3.44 17.39
C SER A 243 -1.20 -4.93 17.05
N ASN A 244 -2.07 -5.33 16.14
CA ASN A 244 -2.21 -6.74 15.74
C ASN A 244 -0.90 -7.32 15.16
N LEU A 245 -0.16 -6.51 14.40
CA LEU A 245 1.13 -6.92 13.83
C LEU A 245 2.20 -7.08 14.92
N SER A 246 2.23 -6.17 15.89
CA SER A 246 3.12 -6.25 17.06
C SER A 246 2.88 -7.53 17.86
N ASP A 247 1.61 -7.85 18.14
CA ASP A 247 1.24 -9.08 18.84
C ASP A 247 1.66 -10.35 18.09
N ALA A 248 1.51 -10.35 16.76
CA ALA A 248 1.93 -11.45 15.92
C ALA A 248 3.46 -11.63 15.88
N LEU A 249 4.22 -10.53 15.89
CA LEU A 249 5.68 -10.55 16.00
C LEU A 249 6.12 -11.13 17.35
N GLN A 250 5.53 -10.64 18.43
CA GLN A 250 5.83 -11.14 19.77
C GLN A 250 5.61 -12.66 19.89
N GLN A 251 4.49 -13.15 19.38
CA GLN A 251 4.21 -14.60 19.36
C GLN A 251 5.26 -15.40 18.58
N LYS A 252 5.74 -14.86 17.45
CA LYS A 252 6.80 -15.52 16.66
C LYS A 252 8.15 -15.51 17.39
N GLU A 253 8.49 -14.42 18.06
CA GLU A 253 9.71 -14.32 18.87
C GLU A 253 9.69 -15.32 20.02
N ASP A 254 8.58 -15.46 20.71
CA ASP A 254 8.42 -16.44 21.81
C ASP A 254 8.55 -17.89 21.30
N LYS A 255 7.97 -18.19 20.14
CA LYS A 255 8.13 -19.50 19.49
C LYS A 255 9.60 -19.78 19.13
N LEU A 256 10.28 -18.79 18.55
CA LEU A 256 11.70 -18.89 18.20
C LEU A 256 12.57 -19.13 19.43
N LYS A 257 12.30 -18.40 20.53
CA LYS A 257 13.01 -18.59 21.80
C LYS A 257 12.83 -20.00 22.35
N LYS A 258 11.59 -20.52 22.35
CA LYS A 258 11.31 -21.90 22.77
C LYS A 258 12.02 -22.94 21.89
N MET A 259 12.09 -22.71 20.58
CA MET A 259 12.77 -23.61 19.66
C MET A 259 14.28 -23.59 19.88
N LYS A 260 14.89 -22.42 20.11
CA LYS A 260 16.32 -22.29 20.44
C LYS A 260 16.66 -23.03 21.73
N MET A 261 15.81 -22.93 22.77
CA MET A 261 16.03 -23.68 24.02
C MET A 261 16.00 -25.19 23.78
N LYS A 262 15.03 -25.71 23.03
CA LYS A 262 14.97 -27.14 22.69
C LYS A 262 16.21 -27.61 21.89
N CYS A 263 16.69 -26.80 20.95
CA CYS A 263 17.93 -27.12 20.22
C CYS A 263 19.13 -27.19 21.17
N SER A 264 19.24 -26.30 22.14
CA SER A 264 20.31 -26.34 23.16
C SER A 264 20.24 -27.63 23.99
N GLU A 265 19.05 -27.99 24.47
CA GLU A 265 18.84 -29.22 25.26
C GLU A 265 19.21 -30.49 24.45
N ILE A 266 18.84 -30.54 23.17
CA ILE A 266 19.18 -31.65 22.26
C ILE A 266 20.70 -31.72 22.06
N ASN A 267 21.39 -30.60 21.84
CA ASN A 267 22.83 -30.57 21.67
C ASN A 267 23.55 -31.06 22.93
N GLU A 268 23.12 -30.61 24.13
CA GLU A 268 23.70 -31.11 25.39
C GLU A 268 23.47 -32.62 25.57
N ALA A 269 22.29 -33.14 25.16
CA ALA A 269 22.02 -34.56 25.23
C ALA A 269 22.90 -35.33 24.23
N LEU A 270 23.10 -34.79 23.03
CA LEU A 270 23.99 -35.39 22.01
C LEU A 270 25.43 -35.49 22.51
N ASP A 271 25.95 -34.40 23.10
CA ASP A 271 27.30 -34.37 23.67
C ASP A 271 27.46 -35.42 24.77
N ARG A 272 26.46 -35.64 25.62
CA ARG A 272 26.49 -36.69 26.65
C ARG A 272 26.56 -38.08 26.03
N VAL A 273 25.77 -38.37 25.00
CA VAL A 273 25.78 -39.66 24.30
C VAL A 273 27.10 -39.88 23.59
N MET A 274 27.66 -38.86 22.93
CA MET A 274 28.97 -38.95 22.29
C MET A 274 30.09 -39.32 23.29
N LYS A 275 30.13 -38.64 24.44
CA LYS A 275 31.10 -38.97 25.49
C LYS A 275 30.96 -40.42 26.02
N GLN A 276 29.72 -40.91 26.17
CA GLN A 276 29.45 -42.29 26.56
C GLN A 276 29.95 -43.30 25.50
N ASN A 277 29.70 -43.03 24.24
CA ASN A 277 30.19 -43.85 23.13
C ASN A 277 31.71 -43.89 23.11
N ASP A 278 32.38 -42.77 23.25
CA ASP A 278 33.86 -42.71 23.28
C ASP A 278 34.42 -43.55 24.43
N LEU A 279 33.81 -43.50 25.61
CA LEU A 279 34.18 -44.33 26.74
C LEU A 279 33.94 -45.81 26.47
N MET A 280 32.87 -46.21 25.84
CA MET A 280 32.58 -47.59 25.44
C MET A 280 33.61 -48.11 24.41
N ILE A 281 33.92 -47.31 23.38
CA ILE A 281 34.93 -47.65 22.38
C ILE A 281 36.29 -47.86 23.04
N LYS A 282 36.68 -46.98 23.96
CA LYS A 282 37.93 -47.10 24.71
C LYS A 282 37.97 -48.38 25.51
N LYS A 283 36.96 -48.70 26.29
CA LYS A 283 36.86 -49.95 27.06
C LYS A 283 36.91 -51.19 26.16
N HIS A 284 36.23 -51.16 25.01
CA HIS A 284 36.22 -52.25 24.05
C HIS A 284 37.63 -52.48 23.48
N ASN A 285 38.33 -51.41 23.09
CA ASN A 285 39.69 -51.48 22.58
C ASN A 285 40.68 -52.01 23.64
N GLU A 286 40.56 -51.56 24.91
CA GLU A 286 41.34 -52.08 26.04
C GLU A 286 41.08 -53.60 26.22
N GLY A 287 39.81 -54.05 26.14
CA GLY A 287 39.47 -55.47 26.18
C GLY A 287 40.07 -56.30 25.06
N ILE A 288 40.08 -55.78 23.82
CA ILE A 288 40.71 -56.43 22.68
C ILE A 288 42.21 -56.59 22.90
N ILE A 289 42.88 -55.54 23.38
CA ILE A 289 44.33 -55.58 23.66
C ILE A 289 44.63 -56.66 24.70
N VAL A 290 43.85 -56.75 25.78
CA VAL A 290 44.00 -57.78 26.80
C VAL A 290 43.79 -59.19 26.18
N CYS A 291 42.77 -59.40 25.38
CA CYS A 291 42.55 -60.69 24.72
C CYS A 291 43.70 -61.07 23.78
N ILE A 292 44.25 -60.15 23.02
CA ILE A 292 45.42 -60.41 22.16
C ILE A 292 46.64 -60.80 23.01
N PHE A 293 46.89 -60.08 24.09
CA PHE A 293 48.03 -60.36 24.96
C PHE A 293 47.90 -61.72 25.63
N VAL A 294 46.75 -62.12 26.13
CA VAL A 294 46.47 -63.44 26.70
C VAL A 294 46.66 -64.54 25.64
N SER A 295 46.16 -64.32 24.44
CA SER A 295 46.31 -65.24 23.32
C SER A 295 47.83 -65.47 22.95
N GLN A 296 48.59 -64.38 22.94
CA GLN A 296 50.08 -64.48 22.69
C GLN A 296 50.79 -65.25 23.80
N ILE A 297 50.46 -65.02 25.08
CA ILE A 297 51.02 -65.77 26.18
C ILE A 297 50.66 -67.26 26.07
N PHE A 298 49.41 -67.58 25.73
CA PHE A 298 48.96 -68.95 25.55
C PHE A 298 49.70 -69.68 24.41
N VAL A 299 49.83 -69.04 23.30
CA VAL A 299 50.63 -69.57 22.15
C VAL A 299 52.08 -69.77 22.54
N SER A 300 52.70 -68.82 23.24
CA SER A 300 54.08 -68.92 23.71
C SER A 300 54.28 -70.06 24.76
N PHE A 301 53.29 -70.36 25.54
CA PHE A 301 53.27 -71.45 26.50
C PHE A 301 53.16 -72.81 25.82
N LEU A 302 52.33 -72.91 24.77
CA LEU A 302 52.19 -74.14 23.97
C LEU A 302 53.53 -74.48 23.20
N LEU A 303 54.16 -73.44 22.63
CA LEU A 303 55.41 -73.59 21.87
C LEU A 303 56.66 -73.94 22.75
N ARG A 304 56.55 -73.86 24.09
CA ARG A 304 57.63 -74.24 25.03
C ARG A 304 57.48 -75.69 25.56
N ARG A 305 56.43 -76.37 25.14
CA ARG A 305 56.10 -77.72 25.61
C ARG A 305 56.51 -78.88 24.66
N ASP A 306 56.94 -78.48 23.49
CA ASP A 306 57.61 -79.35 22.51
C ASP A 306 59.15 -79.19 22.60
#